data_1ef2d422261d190c2cc5417259fb4f38
#
_entry.id   1ef2d422261d190c2cc5417259fb4f38
#
_cell.length_a   1.000
_cell.length_b   1.000
_cell.length_c   1.000
_cell.angle_alpha   90.00
_cell.angle_beta   90.00
_cell.angle_gamma   90.00
#
_symmetry.space_group_name_H-M   'P 1'
#
loop_
_entity.id
_entity.type
_entity.pdbx_description
1 polymer ?
#
loop_
_entity_poly.entity_id
_entity_poly.type
_entity_poly.pdbx_seq_one_letter_code
_entity_poly.pdbx_strand_id
1 'polypeptide(L)'
;MVTTAIPVANAAVGLDRTRLIINGDQKSETVTVTNHNKEAPYLAQAWVEDESGKKLENVFIALPPLQRIEPKSKGQIKVQAMGESANAQDRESLYYFNVREIPPKSKKPNTLQIALQTRIKMFYRPASLKLASGDVPQEAITLTREGDRYRINNPTGYYVTVVGMGSTTQASNNEFKSVMVAPKSSELAEASAAKLGTKPVLTYINDWGGRPKLIFSCSGNTCKVTDKQVG
;
A
#
# COMPACT_ATOMS: atom_id res chain seq x y z
N MET A 1 -38.44 -4.51 -16.37
CA MET A 1 -37.02 -4.68 -16.03
C MET A 1 -36.84 -4.34 -14.56
N VAL A 2 -36.54 -5.32 -13.73
CA VAL A 2 -36.24 -5.09 -12.29
C VAL A 2 -34.74 -4.84 -12.20
N THR A 3 -34.34 -3.59 -11.96
CA THR A 3 -32.97 -3.22 -11.64
C THR A 3 -32.67 -3.64 -10.21
N THR A 4 -31.99 -4.76 -10.03
CA THR A 4 -31.43 -5.17 -8.73
C THR A 4 -30.27 -4.24 -8.40
N ALA A 5 -30.50 -3.28 -7.51
CA ALA A 5 -29.41 -2.50 -6.90
C ALA A 5 -28.58 -3.45 -6.02
N ILE A 6 -27.33 -3.72 -6.42
CA ILE A 6 -26.37 -4.49 -5.62
C ILE A 6 -25.94 -3.56 -4.48
N PRO A 7 -26.21 -3.89 -3.21
CA PRO A 7 -25.71 -3.08 -2.10
C PRO A 7 -24.17 -3.18 -2.05
N VAL A 8 -23.52 -2.03 -2.16
CA VAL A 8 -22.05 -1.95 -1.96
C VAL A 8 -21.80 -2.10 -0.46
N ALA A 9 -21.20 -3.20 -0.06
CA ALA A 9 -20.75 -3.40 1.31
C ALA A 9 -19.54 -2.49 1.59
N ASN A 10 -19.74 -1.44 2.38
CA ASN A 10 -18.67 -0.59 2.88
C ASN A 10 -18.36 -0.98 4.32
N ALA A 11 -17.06 -1.07 4.68
CA ALA A 11 -16.64 -1.17 6.07
C ALA A 11 -17.17 0.05 6.86
N ALA A 12 -17.64 -0.20 8.09
CA ALA A 12 -18.09 0.89 8.94
C ALA A 12 -16.92 1.78 9.39
N VAL A 13 -15.71 1.20 9.57
CA VAL A 13 -14.50 1.94 9.96
C VAL A 13 -13.52 1.99 8.78
N GLY A 14 -13.29 3.19 8.25
CA GLY A 14 -12.35 3.46 7.15
C GLY A 14 -11.06 4.12 7.63
N LEU A 15 -9.97 3.95 6.87
CA LEU A 15 -8.69 4.63 7.07
C LEU A 15 -8.56 5.81 6.10
N ASP A 16 -7.83 6.86 6.49
CA ASP A 16 -7.52 8.03 5.64
C ASP A 16 -6.46 7.75 4.57
N ARG A 17 -5.84 6.58 4.58
CA ARG A 17 -4.75 6.21 3.68
C ARG A 17 -4.73 4.73 3.33
N THR A 18 -4.05 4.39 2.22
CA THR A 18 -3.92 3.01 1.71
C THR A 18 -2.60 2.33 2.10
N ARG A 19 -1.66 3.11 2.68
CA ARG A 19 -0.35 2.66 3.18
C ARG A 19 0.14 3.59 4.26
N LEU A 20 1.06 3.13 5.08
CA LEU A 20 1.65 3.89 6.17
C LEU A 20 3.16 3.91 5.99
N ILE A 21 3.78 5.10 6.10
CA ILE A 21 5.23 5.26 6.08
C ILE A 21 5.67 5.75 7.46
N ILE A 22 6.49 4.97 8.14
CA ILE A 22 7.14 5.38 9.39
C ILE A 22 8.56 5.81 9.07
N ASN A 23 8.82 7.10 9.09
CA ASN A 23 10.17 7.63 8.89
C ASN A 23 11.01 7.46 10.16
N GLY A 24 12.22 6.95 10.01
CA GLY A 24 13.13 6.65 11.11
C GLY A 24 13.54 7.88 11.93
N ASP A 25 13.54 9.07 11.33
CA ASP A 25 13.80 10.35 12.01
C ASP A 25 12.61 10.83 12.86
N GLN A 26 11.36 10.46 12.50
CA GLN A 26 10.14 10.84 13.22
C GLN A 26 9.67 9.78 14.21
N LYS A 27 10.03 8.51 13.96
CA LYS A 27 9.70 7.33 14.79
C LYS A 27 8.21 7.06 15.01
N SER A 28 7.31 7.87 14.46
CA SER A 28 5.86 7.65 14.59
C SER A 28 5.09 8.35 13.47
N GLU A 29 3.88 7.82 13.22
CA GLU A 29 2.92 8.40 12.29
C GLU A 29 1.50 8.22 12.83
N THR A 30 0.61 9.16 12.50
CA THR A 30 -0.79 9.13 12.96
C THR A 30 -1.71 8.79 11.81
N VAL A 31 -2.58 7.81 12.02
CA VAL A 31 -3.62 7.38 11.07
C VAL A 31 -4.97 7.82 11.59
N THR A 32 -5.76 8.47 10.74
CA THR A 32 -7.15 8.80 11.04
C THR A 32 -8.06 7.63 10.68
N VAL A 33 -8.87 7.20 11.64
CA VAL A 33 -9.93 6.22 11.45
C VAL A 33 -11.28 6.91 11.51
N THR A 34 -12.18 6.60 10.57
CA THR A 34 -13.49 7.26 10.47
C THR A 34 -14.59 6.20 10.58
N ASN A 35 -15.52 6.38 11.51
CA ASN A 35 -16.74 5.58 11.55
C ASN A 35 -17.77 6.17 10.59
N HIS A 36 -18.01 5.48 9.47
CA HIS A 36 -18.98 5.87 8.44
C HIS A 36 -20.42 5.46 8.80
N ASN A 37 -20.61 4.63 9.83
CA ASN A 37 -21.94 4.27 10.30
C ASN A 37 -22.67 5.52 10.83
N LYS A 38 -23.96 5.61 10.53
CA LYS A 38 -24.77 6.80 10.85
C LYS A 38 -25.40 6.75 12.24
N GLU A 39 -25.52 5.56 12.81
CA GLU A 39 -26.38 5.30 13.99
C GLU A 39 -25.62 4.64 15.14
N ALA A 40 -24.62 3.79 14.83
CA ALA A 40 -23.98 2.97 15.84
C ALA A 40 -22.51 3.33 16.04
N PRO A 41 -22.02 3.36 17.31
CA PRO A 41 -20.60 3.44 17.59
C PRO A 41 -19.92 2.11 17.26
N TYR A 42 -18.66 2.16 16.83
CA TYR A 42 -17.82 0.99 16.60
C TYR A 42 -16.55 1.08 17.41
N LEU A 43 -16.01 -0.07 17.82
CA LEU A 43 -14.65 -0.10 18.33
C LEU A 43 -13.69 -0.35 17.17
N ALA A 44 -12.59 0.39 17.16
CA ALA A 44 -11.45 0.17 16.27
C ALA A 44 -10.32 -0.46 17.08
N GLN A 45 -9.97 -1.70 16.78
CA GLN A 45 -8.83 -2.40 17.36
C GLN A 45 -7.68 -2.34 16.37
N ALA A 46 -6.51 -1.83 16.79
CA ALA A 46 -5.36 -1.61 15.93
C ALA A 46 -4.11 -2.35 16.42
N TRP A 47 -3.31 -2.86 15.48
CA TRP A 47 -2.02 -3.52 15.75
C TRP A 47 -1.15 -3.54 14.50
N VAL A 48 0.13 -3.84 14.69
CA VAL A 48 1.10 -4.06 13.61
C VAL A 48 1.49 -5.53 13.53
N GLU A 49 1.68 -6.04 12.33
CA GLU A 49 2.14 -7.40 12.03
C GLU A 49 3.38 -7.38 11.13
N ASP A 50 4.18 -8.42 11.22
CA ASP A 50 5.19 -8.73 10.21
C ASP A 50 4.57 -9.40 8.96
N GLU A 51 5.41 -9.78 8.01
CA GLU A 51 4.98 -10.44 6.77
C GLU A 51 4.33 -11.81 7.02
N SER A 52 4.70 -12.49 8.10
CA SER A 52 4.14 -13.79 8.49
C SER A 52 2.77 -13.67 9.18
N GLY A 53 2.33 -12.46 9.51
CA GLY A 53 1.10 -12.19 10.24
C GLY A 53 1.26 -12.25 11.78
N LYS A 54 2.50 -12.31 12.28
CA LYS A 54 2.80 -12.26 13.70
C LYS A 54 2.68 -10.82 14.21
N LYS A 55 1.93 -10.60 15.28
CA LYS A 55 1.83 -9.29 15.93
C LYS A 55 3.17 -8.86 16.54
N LEU A 56 3.49 -7.58 16.35
CA LEU A 56 4.75 -6.99 16.78
C LEU A 56 4.49 -5.94 17.88
N GLU A 57 4.48 -6.40 19.14
CA GLU A 57 4.22 -5.51 20.28
C GLU A 57 5.49 -4.84 20.83
N ASN A 58 6.68 -5.40 20.51
CA ASN A 58 7.97 -4.89 20.99
C ASN A 58 8.73 -4.04 19.95
N VAL A 59 8.27 -4.01 18.69
CA VAL A 59 8.92 -3.27 17.60
C VAL A 59 8.10 -2.06 17.20
N PHE A 60 6.79 -2.22 17.14
CA PHE A 60 5.83 -1.16 16.87
C PHE A 60 4.63 -1.27 17.81
N ILE A 61 4.12 -0.12 18.23
CA ILE A 61 2.91 -0.05 19.04
C ILE A 61 1.88 0.88 18.37
N ALA A 62 0.61 0.46 18.34
CA ALA A 62 -0.52 1.29 17.93
C ALA A 62 -1.23 1.82 19.18
N LEU A 63 -1.39 3.13 19.28
CA LEU A 63 -1.95 3.82 20.45
C LEU A 63 -3.11 4.76 20.05
N PRO A 64 -4.30 4.59 20.66
CA PRO A 64 -4.67 3.51 21.55
C PRO A 64 -4.88 2.19 20.78
N PRO A 65 -4.61 1.00 21.39
CA PRO A 65 -4.81 -0.29 20.72
C PRO A 65 -6.28 -0.64 20.50
N LEU A 66 -7.16 -0.02 21.27
CA LEU A 66 -8.61 -0.12 21.15
C LEU A 66 -9.23 1.24 21.42
N GLN A 67 -10.07 1.70 20.49
CA GLN A 67 -10.74 2.99 20.56
C GLN A 67 -12.20 2.88 20.16
N ARG A 68 -13.09 3.50 20.94
CA ARG A 68 -14.49 3.68 20.55
C ARG A 68 -14.61 4.91 19.66
N ILE A 69 -15.29 4.76 18.54
CA ILE A 69 -15.54 5.84 17.57
C ILE A 69 -17.06 5.99 17.41
N GLU A 70 -17.56 7.16 17.77
CA GLU A 70 -18.98 7.49 17.68
C GLU A 70 -19.46 7.53 16.22
N PRO A 71 -20.77 7.45 15.96
CA PRO A 71 -21.33 7.55 14.61
C PRO A 71 -20.83 8.80 13.89
N LYS A 72 -20.42 8.67 12.63
CA LYS A 72 -19.91 9.77 11.78
C LYS A 72 -18.71 10.53 12.34
N SER A 73 -18.06 9.98 13.36
CA SER A 73 -16.91 10.62 14.01
C SER A 73 -15.58 10.03 13.54
N LYS A 74 -14.52 10.75 13.87
CA LYS A 74 -13.12 10.34 13.58
C LYS A 74 -12.40 10.04 14.88
N GLY A 75 -11.49 9.09 14.82
CA GLY A 75 -10.49 8.80 15.85
C GLY A 75 -9.09 8.89 15.25
N GLN A 76 -8.09 8.91 16.11
CA GLN A 76 -6.69 8.91 15.70
C GLN A 76 -5.96 7.75 16.37
N ILE A 77 -5.13 7.06 15.61
CA ILE A 77 -4.27 5.99 16.09
C ILE A 77 -2.84 6.36 15.72
N LYS A 78 -2.01 6.58 16.74
CA LYS A 78 -0.58 6.81 16.57
C LYS A 78 0.13 5.46 16.48
N VAL A 79 0.85 5.23 15.40
CA VAL A 79 1.75 4.08 15.26
C VAL A 79 3.17 4.55 15.52
N GLN A 80 3.84 3.95 16.49
CA GLN A 80 5.15 4.36 16.96
C GLN A 80 6.13 3.19 16.92
N ALA A 81 7.34 3.44 16.41
CA ALA A 81 8.46 2.52 16.52
C ALA A 81 9.02 2.52 17.95
N MET A 82 9.25 1.34 18.51
CA MET A 82 9.77 1.13 19.85
C MET A 82 11.26 0.81 19.76
N GLY A 83 12.10 1.71 20.33
CA GLY A 83 13.56 1.52 20.38
C GLY A 83 14.26 1.64 19.00
N GLU A 84 15.52 1.28 18.97
CA GLU A 84 16.25 1.10 17.73
C GLU A 84 15.82 -0.22 17.10
N SER A 85 15.09 -0.14 16.01
CA SER A 85 14.66 -1.34 15.29
C SER A 85 15.89 -2.02 14.66
N ALA A 86 15.94 -3.34 14.73
CA ALA A 86 16.94 -4.16 14.02
C ALA A 86 16.76 -4.10 12.48
N ASN A 87 16.05 -3.09 11.97
CA ASN A 87 15.82 -2.89 10.55
C ASN A 87 17.11 -2.50 9.82
N ALA A 88 17.24 -2.97 8.59
CA ALA A 88 18.30 -2.53 7.71
C ALA A 88 18.28 -0.99 7.57
N GLN A 89 19.47 -0.36 7.59
CA GLN A 89 19.58 1.09 7.50
C GLN A 89 19.69 1.59 6.05
N ASP A 90 19.84 0.67 5.08
CA ASP A 90 20.04 0.95 3.66
C ASP A 90 18.82 0.66 2.79
N ARG A 91 17.72 0.26 3.41
CA ARG A 91 16.46 -0.08 2.71
C ARG A 91 15.24 -0.03 3.62
N GLU A 92 14.06 0.11 3.02
CA GLU A 92 12.79 -0.02 3.71
C GLU A 92 12.57 -1.45 4.21
N SER A 93 11.83 -1.57 5.33
CA SER A 93 11.33 -2.84 5.86
C SER A 93 9.80 -2.86 5.80
N LEU A 94 9.23 -4.00 5.40
CA LEU A 94 7.79 -4.18 5.22
C LEU A 94 7.14 -4.74 6.47
N TYR A 95 6.03 -4.11 6.84
CA TYR A 95 5.12 -4.51 7.89
C TYR A 95 3.68 -4.31 7.43
N TYR A 96 2.72 -4.63 8.28
CA TYR A 96 1.31 -4.41 8.01
C TYR A 96 0.64 -3.77 9.21
N PHE A 97 -0.03 -2.65 8.97
CA PHE A 97 -0.92 -2.02 9.93
C PHE A 97 -2.34 -2.54 9.73
N ASN A 98 -2.96 -2.96 10.83
CA ASN A 98 -4.28 -3.56 10.84
C ASN A 98 -5.23 -2.74 11.70
N VAL A 99 -6.46 -2.58 11.22
CA VAL A 99 -7.58 -2.09 12.01
C VAL A 99 -8.76 -3.04 11.82
N ARG A 100 -9.26 -3.58 12.95
CA ARG A 100 -10.48 -4.39 12.98
C ARG A 100 -11.60 -3.56 13.57
N GLU A 101 -12.70 -3.44 12.86
CA GLU A 101 -13.92 -2.87 13.39
C GLU A 101 -14.67 -3.92 14.23
N ILE A 102 -15.18 -3.51 15.38
CA ILE A 102 -16.00 -4.36 16.24
C ILE A 102 -17.35 -3.67 16.42
N PRO A 103 -18.41 -4.24 15.85
CA PRO A 103 -19.75 -3.67 15.94
C PRO A 103 -20.29 -3.78 17.38
N PRO A 104 -21.24 -2.93 17.79
CA PRO A 104 -21.94 -3.08 19.05
C PRO A 104 -22.77 -4.38 19.05
N LYS A 105 -22.94 -4.98 20.21
CA LYS A 105 -23.73 -6.21 20.36
C LYS A 105 -25.17 -5.99 19.86
N SER A 106 -25.66 -6.89 19.00
CA SER A 106 -27.04 -6.85 18.53
C SER A 106 -28.03 -7.05 19.67
N LYS A 107 -29.10 -6.28 19.67
CA LYS A 107 -30.24 -6.47 20.57
C LYS A 107 -31.23 -7.53 20.06
N LYS A 108 -31.10 -7.95 18.79
CA LYS A 108 -31.97 -8.95 18.17
C LYS A 108 -31.38 -10.35 18.33
N PRO A 109 -32.16 -11.36 18.68
CA PRO A 109 -31.70 -12.75 18.69
C PRO A 109 -31.38 -13.22 17.26
N ASN A 110 -30.55 -14.24 17.14
CA ASN A 110 -30.19 -14.90 15.87
C ASN A 110 -29.67 -13.93 14.79
N THR A 111 -28.89 -12.92 15.20
CA THR A 111 -28.28 -11.95 14.28
C THR A 111 -26.83 -12.30 14.01
N LEU A 112 -26.47 -12.47 12.73
CA LEU A 112 -25.08 -12.55 12.30
C LEU A 112 -24.45 -11.16 12.37
N GLN A 113 -23.34 -11.02 13.08
CA GLN A 113 -22.52 -9.80 13.09
C GLN A 113 -21.18 -10.09 12.45
N ILE A 114 -20.78 -9.24 11.51
CA ILE A 114 -19.52 -9.36 10.78
C ILE A 114 -18.60 -8.24 11.28
N ALA A 115 -17.39 -8.61 11.70
CA ALA A 115 -16.30 -7.68 11.99
C ALA A 115 -15.33 -7.68 10.79
N LEU A 116 -15.19 -6.54 10.13
CA LEU A 116 -14.24 -6.40 9.02
C LEU A 116 -12.88 -5.97 9.55
N GLN A 117 -11.83 -6.42 8.87
CA GLN A 117 -10.46 -6.03 9.14
C GLN A 117 -9.86 -5.40 7.90
N THR A 118 -9.36 -4.18 8.05
CA THR A 118 -8.55 -3.50 7.03
C THR A 118 -7.08 -3.72 7.36
N ARG A 119 -6.33 -4.26 6.40
CA ARG A 119 -4.89 -4.50 6.49
C ARG A 119 -4.19 -3.72 5.39
N ILE A 120 -3.37 -2.73 5.76
CA ILE A 120 -2.60 -1.92 4.81
C ILE A 120 -1.10 -2.17 4.99
N LYS A 121 -0.34 -1.99 3.91
CA LYS A 121 1.13 -2.06 3.98
C LYS A 121 1.66 -0.93 4.84
N MET A 122 2.64 -1.24 5.67
CA MET A 122 3.39 -0.29 6.47
C MET A 122 4.88 -0.45 6.15
N PHE A 123 5.54 0.66 5.79
CA PHE A 123 6.96 0.67 5.51
C PHE A 123 7.69 1.46 6.59
N TYR A 124 8.68 0.83 7.21
CA TYR A 124 9.66 1.56 8.00
C TYR A 124 10.77 2.03 7.06
N ARG A 125 10.94 3.35 6.97
CA ARG A 125 11.94 4.00 6.13
C ARG A 125 13.04 4.58 7.01
N PRO A 126 14.26 4.03 6.99
CA PRO A 126 15.37 4.56 7.79
C PRO A 126 15.66 6.03 7.42
N ALA A 127 16.21 6.79 8.35
CA ALA A 127 16.50 8.21 8.16
C ALA A 127 17.46 8.47 6.97
N SER A 128 18.33 7.52 6.66
CA SER A 128 19.23 7.56 5.49
C SER A 128 18.50 7.58 4.14
N LEU A 129 17.25 7.13 4.12
CA LEU A 129 16.39 7.09 2.93
C LEU A 129 15.30 8.18 2.92
N LYS A 130 15.45 9.22 3.74
CA LYS A 130 14.52 10.34 3.73
C LYS A 130 14.48 10.99 2.35
N LEU A 131 13.27 11.11 1.78
CA LEU A 131 13.07 11.77 0.49
C LEU A 131 12.96 13.29 0.68
N ALA A 132 13.62 14.04 -0.19
CA ALA A 132 13.34 15.45 -0.36
C ALA A 132 12.04 15.66 -1.16
N SER A 133 11.51 16.87 -1.11
CA SER A 133 10.32 17.21 -1.91
C SER A 133 10.62 17.11 -3.40
N GLY A 134 9.83 16.32 -4.11
CA GLY A 134 10.00 16.10 -5.55
C GLY A 134 10.86 14.87 -5.91
N ASP A 135 11.50 14.23 -4.95
CA ASP A 135 12.26 13.00 -5.21
C ASP A 135 11.33 11.86 -5.67
N VAL A 136 11.73 11.20 -6.74
CA VAL A 136 11.05 10.03 -7.29
C VAL A 136 12.07 8.91 -7.51
N PRO A 137 12.47 8.19 -6.45
CA PRO A 137 13.46 7.12 -6.56
C PRO A 137 13.06 6.02 -7.55
N GLN A 138 11.78 5.88 -7.84
CA GLN A 138 11.25 4.91 -8.81
C GLN A 138 11.73 5.17 -10.25
N GLU A 139 12.26 6.35 -10.57
CA GLU A 139 12.88 6.64 -11.87
C GLU A 139 14.15 5.81 -12.12
N ALA A 140 14.78 5.26 -11.07
CA ALA A 140 15.91 4.36 -11.20
C ALA A 140 15.53 2.93 -11.61
N ILE A 141 14.24 2.60 -11.66
CA ILE A 141 13.77 1.28 -12.10
C ILE A 141 14.14 1.04 -13.55
N THR A 142 14.55 -0.19 -13.85
CA THR A 142 14.77 -0.65 -15.21
C THR A 142 13.94 -1.90 -15.49
N LEU A 143 13.68 -2.14 -16.78
CA LEU A 143 13.05 -3.37 -17.22
C LEU A 143 14.04 -4.18 -18.07
N THR A 144 14.07 -5.49 -17.85
CA THR A 144 14.83 -6.41 -18.70
C THR A 144 13.87 -7.39 -19.35
N ARG A 145 13.93 -7.50 -20.68
CA ARG A 145 13.08 -8.46 -21.42
C ARG A 145 13.62 -9.87 -21.24
N GLU A 146 12.77 -10.77 -20.78
CA GLU A 146 13.03 -12.20 -20.63
C GLU A 146 11.96 -12.99 -21.39
N GLY A 147 12.28 -13.39 -22.62
CA GLY A 147 11.30 -14.01 -23.52
C GLY A 147 10.16 -13.03 -23.85
N ASP A 148 8.92 -13.40 -23.55
CA ASP A 148 7.74 -12.53 -23.72
C ASP A 148 7.31 -11.84 -22.42
N ARG A 149 8.22 -11.67 -21.47
CA ARG A 149 7.94 -10.95 -20.20
C ARG A 149 8.97 -9.89 -19.93
N TYR A 150 8.67 -9.00 -18.98
CA TYR A 150 9.60 -8.03 -18.44
C TYR A 150 9.93 -8.36 -16.98
N ARG A 151 11.21 -8.42 -16.67
CA ARG A 151 11.71 -8.36 -15.29
C ARG A 151 11.81 -6.89 -14.87
N ILE A 152 11.17 -6.54 -13.77
CA ILE A 152 11.24 -5.23 -13.15
C ILE A 152 12.41 -5.25 -12.18
N ASN A 153 13.45 -4.47 -12.43
CA ASN A 153 14.62 -4.38 -11.57
C ASN A 153 14.52 -3.11 -10.72
N ASN A 154 14.55 -3.27 -9.42
CA ASN A 154 14.50 -2.20 -8.44
C ASN A 154 15.87 -2.06 -7.74
N PRO A 155 16.75 -1.14 -8.17
CA PRO A 155 18.04 -0.92 -7.53
C PRO A 155 17.93 -0.06 -6.27
N THR A 156 16.76 0.50 -5.98
CA THR A 156 16.55 1.48 -4.91
C THR A 156 16.42 0.83 -3.54
N GLY A 157 16.48 1.64 -2.50
CA GLY A 157 16.18 1.23 -1.12
C GLY A 157 14.69 1.17 -0.78
N TYR A 158 13.77 1.40 -1.72
CA TYR A 158 12.33 1.51 -1.49
C TYR A 158 11.58 0.33 -2.08
N TYR A 159 10.48 -0.07 -1.43
CA TYR A 159 9.51 -0.99 -2.04
C TYR A 159 8.75 -0.30 -3.16
N VAL A 160 8.56 -0.99 -4.28
CA VAL A 160 7.79 -0.48 -5.41
C VAL A 160 6.60 -1.40 -5.68
N THR A 161 5.39 -0.89 -5.51
CA THR A 161 4.16 -1.63 -5.81
C THR A 161 3.69 -1.25 -7.20
N VAL A 162 3.88 -2.14 -8.16
CA VAL A 162 3.42 -1.99 -9.55
C VAL A 162 2.00 -2.53 -9.66
N VAL A 163 1.09 -1.72 -10.21
CA VAL A 163 -0.33 -2.06 -10.34
C VAL A 163 -0.83 -2.08 -11.78
N GLY A 164 0.04 -1.79 -12.72
CA GLY A 164 -0.29 -1.86 -14.14
C GLY A 164 0.93 -1.73 -15.04
N MET A 165 0.85 -2.36 -16.20
CA MET A 165 1.76 -2.14 -17.32
C MET A 165 0.93 -2.01 -18.61
N GLY A 166 1.29 -1.06 -19.47
CA GLY A 166 0.60 -0.79 -20.73
C GLY A 166 1.55 -0.35 -21.82
N SER A 167 1.08 -0.32 -23.07
CA SER A 167 1.82 0.24 -24.22
C SER A 167 1.67 1.74 -24.37
N THR A 168 0.72 2.34 -23.65
CA THR A 168 0.46 3.79 -23.62
C THR A 168 0.06 4.23 -22.23
N THR A 169 0.07 5.53 -21.98
CA THR A 169 -0.37 6.10 -20.70
C THR A 169 -1.87 5.97 -20.45
N GLN A 170 -2.69 5.77 -21.47
CA GLN A 170 -4.14 5.55 -21.39
C GLN A 170 -4.50 4.06 -21.29
N ALA A 171 -3.60 3.16 -21.69
CA ALA A 171 -3.87 1.73 -21.62
C ALA A 171 -3.92 1.28 -20.16
N SER A 172 -5.12 0.93 -19.68
CA SER A 172 -5.27 0.19 -18.43
C SER A 172 -5.26 -1.30 -18.75
N ASN A 173 -4.29 -2.03 -18.25
CA ASN A 173 -4.32 -3.48 -18.30
C ASN A 173 -5.08 -3.99 -17.08
N ASN A 174 -6.39 -4.20 -17.22
CA ASN A 174 -7.26 -4.70 -16.15
C ASN A 174 -6.91 -6.14 -15.73
N GLU A 175 -6.11 -6.84 -16.52
CA GLU A 175 -5.65 -8.21 -16.25
C GLU A 175 -4.26 -8.23 -15.56
N PHE A 176 -3.62 -7.07 -15.37
CA PHE A 176 -2.30 -7.03 -14.76
C PHE A 176 -2.37 -7.42 -13.28
N LYS A 177 -1.71 -8.52 -12.95
CA LYS A 177 -1.55 -8.93 -11.56
C LYS A 177 -0.51 -8.05 -10.88
N SER A 178 -0.95 -7.28 -9.89
CA SER A 178 -0.05 -6.38 -9.17
C SER A 178 1.12 -7.13 -8.55
N VAL A 179 2.31 -6.54 -8.66
CA VAL A 179 3.55 -7.08 -8.12
C VAL A 179 4.22 -6.04 -7.24
N MET A 180 4.80 -6.48 -6.12
CA MET A 180 5.60 -5.63 -5.25
C MET A 180 7.07 -6.07 -5.34
N VAL A 181 7.91 -5.15 -5.82
CA VAL A 181 9.34 -5.36 -5.95
C VAL A 181 10.03 -4.83 -4.71
N ALA A 182 10.70 -5.72 -3.97
CA ALA A 182 11.45 -5.36 -2.77
C ALA A 182 12.66 -4.45 -3.12
N PRO A 183 13.21 -3.73 -2.13
CA PRO A 183 14.43 -2.96 -2.30
C PRO A 183 15.59 -3.84 -2.79
N LYS A 184 16.39 -3.31 -3.74
CA LYS A 184 17.57 -3.97 -4.30
C LYS A 184 17.30 -5.38 -4.84
N SER A 185 16.13 -5.57 -5.44
CA SER A 185 15.59 -6.85 -5.90
C SER A 185 14.97 -6.72 -7.27
N SER A 186 14.47 -7.81 -7.81
CA SER A 186 13.74 -7.82 -9.08
C SER A 186 12.62 -8.85 -9.06
N GLU A 187 11.54 -8.57 -9.81
CA GLU A 187 10.39 -9.44 -9.96
C GLU A 187 9.97 -9.56 -11.41
N LEU A 188 9.48 -10.73 -11.79
CA LEU A 188 8.98 -10.97 -13.15
C LEU A 188 7.53 -10.51 -13.25
N ALA A 189 7.25 -9.57 -14.15
CA ALA A 189 5.89 -9.11 -14.39
C ALA A 189 5.13 -10.09 -15.34
N GLU A 190 3.91 -10.41 -14.98
CA GLU A 190 3.01 -11.21 -15.82
C GLU A 190 2.35 -10.30 -16.89
N ALA A 191 3.18 -9.78 -17.82
CA ALA A 191 2.74 -8.92 -18.92
C ALA A 191 3.53 -9.27 -20.18
N SER A 192 2.82 -9.43 -21.32
CA SER A 192 3.44 -9.78 -22.60
C SER A 192 4.29 -8.62 -23.12
N ALA A 193 5.60 -8.86 -23.29
CA ALA A 193 6.53 -7.88 -23.83
C ALA A 193 6.20 -7.52 -25.28
N ALA A 194 5.66 -8.46 -26.06
CA ALA A 194 5.20 -8.22 -27.43
C ALA A 194 4.04 -7.21 -27.46
N LYS A 195 3.10 -7.30 -26.50
CA LYS A 195 1.97 -6.36 -26.39
C LYS A 195 2.38 -4.97 -25.88
N LEU A 196 3.39 -4.91 -25.02
CA LEU A 196 3.88 -3.66 -24.45
C LEU A 196 4.79 -2.86 -25.40
N GLY A 197 5.44 -3.54 -26.34
CA GLY A 197 6.31 -2.91 -27.33
C GLY A 197 7.62 -2.37 -26.75
N THR A 198 8.21 -1.39 -27.45
CA THR A 198 9.51 -0.79 -27.09
C THR A 198 9.42 0.42 -26.17
N LYS A 199 8.21 0.88 -25.84
CA LYS A 199 7.94 2.01 -24.93
C LYS A 199 6.92 1.60 -23.87
N PRO A 200 7.18 0.60 -23.04
CA PRO A 200 6.24 0.19 -22.00
C PRO A 200 6.03 1.31 -20.97
N VAL A 201 4.81 1.37 -20.44
CA VAL A 201 4.42 2.28 -19.38
C VAL A 201 4.10 1.46 -18.14
N LEU A 202 4.72 1.78 -17.01
CA LEU A 202 4.52 1.13 -15.72
C LEU A 202 3.77 2.08 -14.79
N THR A 203 2.67 1.60 -14.20
CA THR A 203 1.92 2.34 -13.18
C THR A 203 2.26 1.76 -11.81
N TYR A 204 2.66 2.63 -10.87
CA TYR A 204 2.98 2.22 -9.50
C TYR A 204 2.16 3.02 -8.49
N ILE A 205 2.17 2.61 -7.22
CA ILE A 205 1.53 3.35 -6.15
C ILE A 205 2.60 4.12 -5.36
N ASN A 206 2.43 5.45 -5.25
CA ASN A 206 3.32 6.31 -4.47
C ASN A 206 2.96 6.31 -2.96
N ASP A 207 3.70 7.05 -2.14
CA ASP A 207 3.51 7.11 -0.68
C ASP A 207 2.12 7.61 -0.26
N TRP A 208 1.48 8.43 -1.08
CA TRP A 208 0.13 8.98 -0.82
C TRP A 208 -1.01 8.14 -1.42
N GLY A 209 -0.69 7.01 -2.07
CA GLY A 209 -1.68 6.15 -2.70
C GLY A 209 -2.07 6.57 -4.12
N GLY A 210 -1.45 7.61 -4.68
CA GLY A 210 -1.58 8.00 -6.09
C GLY A 210 -0.99 6.95 -7.03
N ARG A 211 -1.34 7.04 -8.31
CA ARG A 211 -0.94 6.07 -9.35
C ARG A 211 -0.15 6.73 -10.48
N PRO A 212 1.04 7.30 -10.20
CA PRO A 212 1.89 7.86 -11.23
C PRO A 212 2.39 6.78 -12.18
N LYS A 213 2.90 7.23 -13.33
CA LYS A 213 3.37 6.35 -14.40
C LYS A 213 4.81 6.67 -14.75
N LEU A 214 5.57 5.63 -15.04
CA LEU A 214 6.91 5.69 -15.61
C LEU A 214 6.84 5.24 -17.06
N ILE A 215 7.39 6.04 -17.96
CA ILE A 215 7.45 5.77 -19.39
C ILE A 215 8.87 5.31 -19.70
N PHE A 216 8.98 4.13 -20.30
CA PHE A 216 10.27 3.54 -20.62
C PHE A 216 10.60 3.66 -22.11
N SER A 217 11.88 3.61 -22.43
CA SER A 217 12.38 3.36 -23.76
C SER A 217 13.36 2.21 -23.74
N CYS A 218 13.15 1.24 -24.62
CA CYS A 218 13.93 0.01 -24.70
C CYS A 218 15.00 0.10 -25.79
N SER A 219 16.21 -0.33 -25.44
CA SER A 219 17.32 -0.58 -26.38
C SER A 219 17.80 -2.03 -26.17
N GLY A 220 17.63 -2.86 -27.18
CA GLY A 220 17.81 -4.31 -27.03
C GLY A 220 16.85 -4.87 -25.99
N ASN A 221 17.39 -5.60 -25.01
CA ASN A 221 16.60 -6.23 -23.95
C ASN A 221 16.41 -5.37 -22.71
N THR A 222 16.97 -4.17 -22.67
CA THR A 222 16.91 -3.29 -21.48
C THR A 222 16.11 -2.05 -21.77
N CYS A 223 15.21 -1.67 -20.84
CA CYS A 223 14.44 -0.44 -20.92
C CYS A 223 14.76 0.45 -19.70
N LYS A 224 14.93 1.74 -19.94
CA LYS A 224 15.16 2.76 -18.92
C LYS A 224 14.02 3.76 -18.93
N VAL A 225 13.75 4.36 -17.76
CA VAL A 225 12.79 5.46 -17.64
C VAL A 225 13.29 6.66 -18.44
N THR A 226 12.43 7.21 -19.27
CA THR A 226 12.70 8.42 -20.10
C THR A 226 11.75 9.55 -19.77
N ASP A 227 10.59 9.27 -19.17
CA ASP A 227 9.61 10.27 -18.79
C ASP A 227 8.71 9.74 -17.68
N LYS A 228 7.96 10.64 -17.02
CA LYS A 228 7.00 10.30 -15.96
C LYS A 228 5.73 11.12 -16.08
N GLN A 229 4.62 10.55 -15.63
CA GLN A 229 3.34 11.24 -15.52
C GLN A 229 2.86 11.19 -14.07
N VAL A 230 2.47 12.34 -13.54
CA VAL A 230 1.84 12.44 -12.21
C VAL A 230 0.49 11.72 -12.26
N GLY A 231 0.16 10.97 -11.20
CA GLY A 231 -1.08 10.20 -11.05
C GLY A 231 -1.98 10.78 -9.99
#